data_05fc27aadc85d8cec790bf67dc47301f
#
_entry.id   05fc27aadc85d8cec790bf67dc47301f
#
_cell.length_a   1.000
_cell.length_b   1.000
_cell.length_c   1.000
_cell.angle_alpha   90.00
_cell.angle_beta   90.00
_cell.angle_gamma   90.00
#
_symmetry.space_group_name_H-M   'P 1'
#
loop_
_entity.id
_entity.type
_entity.pdbx_description
1 polymer ?
#
loop_
_entity_poly.entity_id
_entity_poly.type
_entity_poly.pdbx_seq_one_letter_code
_entity_poly.pdbx_strand_id
1 'polypeptide(L)'
;MKFLYLLLVTATLLVSPVKFASPAKAQRVPLQEALQTPEWQPFCSAMGQFAIDMPGTPKINSEIFSTQIIAHTYRSSLKNKETYLLQYFDLDFRRSNNNIRITLNNAVDFFVVGANAKLLQVRDISLGGYPGKEFEFQPLSANQPVGVGQVFLVETRVYALVATTREPENAQKFLDSFRLF
;
A
#
# COMPACT_ATOMS: atom_id res chain seq x y z
N MET A 1 -31.98 62.42 25.46
CA MET A 1 -33.27 62.01 26.07
C MET A 1 -33.45 60.53 25.95
N LYS A 2 -33.75 59.90 27.12
CA LYS A 2 -34.34 58.54 27.28
C LYS A 2 -33.43 57.35 27.04
N PHE A 3 -33.34 56.43 27.88
CA PHE A 3 -33.67 56.02 29.25
C PHE A 3 -32.96 54.69 29.42
N LEU A 4 -32.24 54.68 30.48
CA LEU A 4 -31.56 53.51 31.07
C LEU A 4 -32.64 52.54 31.60
N TYR A 5 -32.56 51.28 31.25
CA TYR A 5 -33.21 50.20 32.01
C TYR A 5 -32.19 49.17 32.42
N LEU A 6 -31.91 49.23 33.70
CA LEU A 6 -31.13 48.30 34.48
C LEU A 6 -32.05 47.12 34.82
N LEU A 7 -31.75 45.90 34.32
CA LEU A 7 -32.43 44.71 34.78
C LEU A 7 -31.43 43.84 35.55
N LEU A 8 -31.61 43.86 36.84
CA LEU A 8 -30.92 43.03 37.81
C LEU A 8 -31.50 41.61 37.69
N VAL A 9 -30.72 40.65 37.21
CA VAL A 9 -31.06 39.22 37.26
C VAL A 9 -30.22 38.58 38.36
N THR A 10 -30.87 38.24 39.45
CA THR A 10 -30.32 37.48 40.57
C THR A 10 -30.09 36.03 40.12
N ALA A 11 -28.85 35.64 40.00
CA ALA A 11 -28.46 34.24 39.75
C ALA A 11 -28.44 33.45 41.05
N THR A 12 -29.42 32.61 41.25
CA THR A 12 -29.45 31.60 42.28
C THR A 12 -28.48 30.47 41.92
N LEU A 13 -27.38 30.36 42.68
CA LEU A 13 -26.43 29.29 42.57
C LEU A 13 -27.03 27.97 43.13
N LEU A 14 -27.48 27.11 42.23
CA LEU A 14 -27.81 25.72 42.53
C LEU A 14 -26.48 24.92 42.60
N VAL A 15 -26.03 24.68 43.82
CA VAL A 15 -24.91 23.80 44.10
C VAL A 15 -25.41 22.36 43.89
N SER A 16 -25.10 21.76 42.75
CA SER A 16 -25.31 20.35 42.53
C SER A 16 -24.16 19.55 43.17
N PRO A 17 -24.43 18.44 43.86
CA PRO A 17 -23.40 17.61 44.44
C PRO A 17 -22.57 16.94 43.31
N VAL A 18 -21.28 17.25 43.29
CA VAL A 18 -20.31 16.58 42.41
C VAL A 18 -20.22 15.12 42.85
N LYS A 19 -20.83 14.22 42.04
CA LYS A 19 -20.55 12.79 42.15
C LYS A 19 -19.14 12.54 41.70
N PHE A 20 -18.24 12.22 42.61
CA PHE A 20 -16.93 11.70 42.27
C PHE A 20 -17.11 10.41 41.48
N ALA A 21 -16.83 10.48 40.19
CA ALA A 21 -16.77 9.30 39.32
C ALA A 21 -15.61 8.43 39.84
N SER A 22 -15.90 7.19 40.20
CA SER A 22 -14.89 6.17 40.54
C SER A 22 -13.85 6.12 39.42
N PRO A 23 -12.55 5.96 39.73
CA PRO A 23 -11.52 5.85 38.72
C PRO A 23 -11.87 4.65 37.83
N ALA A 24 -12.09 4.93 36.56
CA ALA A 24 -12.26 3.90 35.53
C ALA A 24 -11.04 2.98 35.63
N LYS A 25 -11.30 1.69 35.90
CA LYS A 25 -10.26 0.66 35.83
C LYS A 25 -9.63 0.78 34.44
N ALA A 26 -8.38 1.25 34.38
CA ALA A 26 -7.61 1.22 33.16
C ALA A 26 -7.61 -0.23 32.67
N GLN A 27 -8.39 -0.53 31.64
CA GLN A 27 -8.31 -1.78 30.94
C GLN A 27 -6.89 -1.86 30.40
N ARG A 28 -6.07 -2.71 31.03
CA ARG A 28 -4.77 -3.09 30.46
C ARG A 28 -5.10 -3.82 29.16
N VAL A 29 -5.01 -3.10 28.05
CA VAL A 29 -4.96 -3.73 26.72
C VAL A 29 -3.79 -4.71 26.79
N PRO A 30 -4.01 -6.02 26.53
CA PRO A 30 -2.93 -6.98 26.60
C PRO A 30 -1.82 -6.56 25.65
N LEU A 31 -0.58 -6.50 26.13
CA LEU A 31 0.61 -6.20 25.33
C LEU A 31 0.79 -7.17 24.14
N GLN A 32 0.06 -8.28 24.15
CA GLN A 32 0.06 -9.29 23.09
C GLN A 32 -0.56 -8.84 21.75
N GLU A 33 -1.36 -7.78 21.72
CA GLU A 33 -1.93 -7.26 20.45
C GLU A 33 -0.90 -6.47 19.62
N ALA A 34 0.23 -6.09 20.20
CA ALA A 34 1.26 -5.28 19.54
C ALA A 34 2.31 -6.11 18.77
N LEU A 35 2.29 -7.45 18.90
CA LEU A 35 3.29 -8.37 18.33
C LEU A 35 2.71 -9.43 17.39
N GLN A 36 1.49 -9.26 16.90
CA GLN A 36 1.01 -10.17 15.86
C GLN A 36 1.74 -9.84 14.56
N THR A 37 2.77 -10.64 14.27
CA THR A 37 3.30 -10.73 12.91
C THR A 37 2.14 -11.03 11.98
N PRO A 38 2.01 -10.30 10.85
CA PRO A 38 0.92 -10.53 9.93
C PRO A 38 0.95 -11.98 9.45
N GLU A 39 -0.19 -12.65 9.53
CA GLU A 39 -0.32 -13.99 9.00
C GLU A 39 -0.22 -13.92 7.47
N TRP A 40 0.79 -14.61 6.93
CA TRP A 40 0.98 -14.74 5.50
C TRP A 40 0.07 -15.84 4.96
N GLN A 41 -0.67 -15.53 3.93
CA GLN A 41 -1.59 -16.49 3.31
C GLN A 41 -1.48 -16.44 1.79
N PRO A 42 -1.61 -17.59 1.11
CA PRO A 42 -1.62 -17.65 -0.34
C PRO A 42 -2.86 -16.92 -0.87
N PHE A 43 -2.64 -16.10 -1.86
CA PHE A 43 -3.67 -15.40 -2.62
C PHE A 43 -3.55 -15.77 -4.09
N CYS A 44 -4.68 -16.10 -4.74
CA CYS A 44 -4.74 -16.46 -6.15
C CYS A 44 -5.74 -15.56 -6.87
N SER A 45 -5.40 -15.14 -8.08
CA SER A 45 -6.29 -14.41 -8.97
C SER A 45 -6.40 -15.13 -10.33
N ALA A 46 -7.55 -15.77 -10.58
CA ALA A 46 -7.78 -16.41 -11.87
C ALA A 46 -7.80 -15.39 -13.03
N MET A 47 -8.37 -14.20 -12.80
CA MET A 47 -8.38 -13.12 -13.80
C MET A 47 -6.97 -12.57 -14.03
N GLY A 48 -6.19 -12.44 -12.96
CA GLY A 48 -4.80 -12.00 -13.04
C GLY A 48 -3.82 -13.10 -13.44
N GLN A 49 -4.24 -14.37 -13.47
CA GLN A 49 -3.39 -15.53 -13.80
C GLN A 49 -2.12 -15.62 -12.94
N PHE A 50 -2.26 -15.35 -11.63
CA PHE A 50 -1.14 -15.40 -10.69
C PHE A 50 -1.54 -15.94 -9.32
N ALA A 51 -0.52 -16.42 -8.60
CA ALA A 51 -0.57 -16.70 -7.17
C ALA A 51 0.58 -15.97 -6.48
N ILE A 52 0.37 -15.54 -5.23
CA ILE A 52 1.35 -14.83 -4.41
C ILE A 52 0.96 -14.93 -2.94
N ASP A 53 1.95 -14.95 -2.03
CA ASP A 53 1.69 -14.86 -0.60
C ASP A 53 1.52 -13.41 -0.19
N MET A 54 0.43 -13.11 0.53
CA MET A 54 0.11 -11.77 1.03
C MET A 54 0.02 -11.76 2.56
N PRO A 55 0.54 -10.73 3.22
CA PRO A 55 0.32 -10.57 4.66
C PRO A 55 -1.10 -10.05 4.90
N GLY A 56 -1.99 -10.93 5.35
CA GLY A 56 -3.42 -10.67 5.50
C GLY A 56 -4.18 -10.62 4.17
N THR A 57 -5.46 -10.31 4.23
CA THR A 57 -6.32 -10.23 3.04
C THR A 57 -6.08 -8.92 2.28
N PRO A 58 -5.67 -8.95 1.01
CA PRO A 58 -5.44 -7.74 0.24
C PRO A 58 -6.74 -7.00 -0.06
N LYS A 59 -6.66 -5.67 -0.09
CA LYS A 59 -7.68 -4.82 -0.70
C LYS A 59 -7.50 -4.84 -2.20
N ILE A 60 -8.60 -5.08 -2.91
CA ILE A 60 -8.63 -5.17 -4.37
C ILE A 60 -9.24 -3.89 -4.90
N ASN A 61 -8.59 -3.27 -5.88
CA ASN A 61 -9.09 -2.10 -6.59
C ASN A 61 -8.81 -2.23 -8.08
N SER A 62 -9.67 -1.62 -8.90
CA SER A 62 -9.47 -1.53 -10.35
C SER A 62 -9.71 -0.09 -10.77
N GLU A 63 -8.71 0.52 -11.38
CA GLU A 63 -8.75 1.91 -11.79
C GLU A 63 -8.49 2.04 -13.29
N ILE A 64 -9.22 2.95 -13.94
CA ILE A 64 -8.96 3.30 -15.34
C ILE A 64 -7.72 4.20 -15.34
N PHE A 65 -6.62 3.65 -15.82
CA PHE A 65 -5.35 4.35 -15.92
C PHE A 65 -5.25 5.25 -17.15
N SER A 66 -5.89 4.83 -18.25
CA SER A 66 -6.05 5.59 -19.48
C SER A 66 -7.34 5.13 -20.17
N THR A 67 -7.72 5.76 -21.28
CA THR A 67 -8.94 5.38 -22.02
C THR A 67 -9.02 3.90 -22.40
N GLN A 68 -7.92 3.15 -22.31
CA GLN A 68 -7.83 1.75 -22.76
C GLN A 68 -7.11 0.83 -21.79
N ILE A 69 -6.56 1.34 -20.67
CA ILE A 69 -5.81 0.54 -19.70
C ILE A 69 -6.53 0.56 -18.36
N ILE A 70 -6.90 -0.62 -17.88
CA ILE A 70 -7.42 -0.82 -16.53
C ILE A 70 -6.31 -1.46 -15.70
N ALA A 71 -5.92 -0.81 -14.63
CA ALA A 71 -4.97 -1.35 -13.67
C ALA A 71 -5.73 -2.04 -12.53
N HIS A 72 -5.39 -3.30 -12.27
CA HIS A 72 -5.92 -4.11 -11.18
C HIS A 72 -4.88 -4.17 -10.06
N THR A 73 -5.24 -3.68 -8.88
CA THR A 73 -4.33 -3.54 -7.75
C THR A 73 -4.79 -4.40 -6.57
N TYR A 74 -3.87 -5.14 -6.01
CA TYR A 74 -4.01 -5.96 -4.80
C TYR A 74 -3.03 -5.43 -3.77
N ARG A 75 -3.53 -4.92 -2.65
CA ARG A 75 -2.70 -4.21 -1.67
C ARG A 75 -2.98 -4.65 -0.26
N SER A 76 -1.92 -5.05 0.46
CA SER A 76 -1.91 -5.22 1.90
C SER A 76 -1.12 -4.09 2.55
N SER A 77 -1.72 -3.41 3.54
CA SER A 77 -1.07 -2.35 4.31
C SER A 77 -1.19 -2.68 5.78
N LEU A 78 -0.06 -2.75 6.46
CA LEU A 78 0.04 -3.13 7.86
C LEU A 78 0.12 -1.91 8.78
N LYS A 79 -0.18 -2.10 10.07
CA LYS A 79 -0.18 -1.03 11.08
C LYS A 79 1.18 -0.33 11.25
N ASN A 80 2.29 -1.04 10.99
CA ASN A 80 3.67 -0.55 11.05
C ASN A 80 4.11 0.24 9.79
N LYS A 81 3.17 0.61 8.92
CA LYS A 81 3.38 1.31 7.62
C LYS A 81 4.02 0.45 6.54
N GLU A 82 4.12 -0.84 6.72
CA GLU A 82 4.51 -1.73 5.66
C GLU A 82 3.41 -1.85 4.61
N THR A 83 3.81 -1.95 3.36
CA THR A 83 2.90 -2.08 2.23
C THR A 83 3.45 -3.12 1.25
N TYR A 84 2.57 -4.00 0.84
CA TYR A 84 2.79 -5.01 -0.17
C TYR A 84 1.74 -4.83 -1.25
N LEU A 85 2.18 -4.64 -2.48
CA LEU A 85 1.33 -4.31 -3.61
C LEU A 85 1.68 -5.19 -4.79
N LEU A 86 0.68 -5.82 -5.38
CA LEU A 86 0.73 -6.38 -6.72
C LEU A 86 -0.24 -5.60 -7.60
N GLN A 87 0.22 -5.19 -8.76
CA GLN A 87 -0.61 -4.56 -9.78
C GLN A 87 -0.37 -5.24 -11.12
N TYR A 88 -1.42 -5.39 -11.92
CA TYR A 88 -1.27 -5.77 -13.32
C TYR A 88 -2.18 -4.96 -14.22
N PHE A 89 -1.78 -4.86 -15.48
CA PHE A 89 -2.56 -4.26 -16.56
C PHE A 89 -2.16 -4.84 -17.90
N ASP A 90 -3.09 -4.86 -18.82
CA ASP A 90 -2.86 -5.32 -20.17
C ASP A 90 -2.52 -4.16 -21.11
N LEU A 91 -1.48 -4.35 -21.94
CA LEU A 91 -1.07 -3.38 -22.95
C LEU A 91 -1.84 -3.63 -24.26
N ASP A 92 -2.26 -2.55 -24.89
CA ASP A 92 -2.78 -2.64 -26.27
C ASP A 92 -1.62 -2.79 -27.27
N PHE A 93 -1.43 -3.99 -27.77
CA PHE A 93 -0.34 -4.33 -28.70
C PHE A 93 -0.43 -3.64 -30.05
N ARG A 94 -1.57 -3.14 -30.46
CA ARG A 94 -1.73 -2.45 -31.73
C ARG A 94 -0.92 -1.16 -31.84
N ARG A 95 -0.48 -0.65 -30.69
CA ARG A 95 0.38 0.55 -30.56
C ARG A 95 1.84 0.24 -30.26
N SER A 96 2.18 -1.01 -30.06
CA SER A 96 3.47 -1.37 -29.45
C SER A 96 4.39 -2.10 -30.42
N ASN A 97 5.07 -1.34 -31.29
CA ASN A 97 6.44 -1.68 -31.67
C ASN A 97 7.39 -1.42 -30.48
N ASN A 98 6.89 -1.51 -29.25
CA ASN A 98 7.62 -1.11 -28.06
C ASN A 98 8.66 -2.17 -27.75
N ASN A 99 9.90 -1.74 -27.83
CA ASN A 99 11.03 -2.45 -27.28
C ASN A 99 10.69 -2.83 -25.81
N ILE A 100 10.72 -4.13 -25.49
CA ILE A 100 10.48 -4.71 -24.14
C ILE A 100 11.19 -3.90 -23.06
N ARG A 101 12.45 -3.48 -23.33
CA ARG A 101 13.24 -2.67 -22.41
C ARG A 101 12.58 -1.33 -22.09
N ILE A 102 11.99 -0.66 -23.08
CA ILE A 102 11.31 0.63 -22.89
C ILE A 102 10.06 0.42 -22.05
N THR A 103 9.27 -0.63 -22.33
CA THR A 103 8.08 -0.95 -21.53
C THR A 103 8.40 -1.19 -20.07
N LEU A 104 9.43 -2.01 -19.80
CA LEU A 104 9.85 -2.31 -18.42
C LEU A 104 10.44 -1.08 -17.71
N ASN A 105 11.23 -0.25 -18.40
CA ASN A 105 11.73 1.01 -17.82
C ASN A 105 10.57 1.95 -17.46
N ASN A 106 9.62 2.16 -18.38
CA ASN A 106 8.46 3.01 -18.13
C ASN A 106 7.61 2.49 -16.95
N ALA A 107 7.49 1.16 -16.80
CA ALA A 107 6.81 0.57 -15.65
C ALA A 107 7.54 0.87 -14.34
N VAL A 108 8.86 0.74 -14.28
CA VAL A 108 9.67 1.11 -13.11
C VAL A 108 9.49 2.59 -12.79
N ASP A 109 9.66 3.48 -13.78
CA ASP A 109 9.53 4.92 -13.61
C ASP A 109 8.14 5.31 -13.09
N PHE A 110 7.10 4.66 -13.60
CA PHE A 110 5.73 4.87 -13.14
C PHE A 110 5.56 4.58 -11.65
N PHE A 111 6.09 3.45 -11.16
CA PHE A 111 6.02 3.10 -9.75
C PHE A 111 6.86 4.02 -8.87
N VAL A 112 8.05 4.39 -9.30
CA VAL A 112 8.94 5.30 -8.55
C VAL A 112 8.31 6.69 -8.44
N VAL A 113 7.74 7.22 -9.52
CA VAL A 113 7.03 8.51 -9.52
C VAL A 113 5.75 8.44 -8.68
N GLY A 114 4.95 7.37 -8.86
CA GLY A 114 3.72 7.16 -8.09
C GLY A 114 3.95 7.02 -6.58
N ALA A 115 5.08 6.43 -6.18
CA ALA A 115 5.50 6.34 -4.79
C ALA A 115 6.11 7.66 -4.25
N ASN A 116 6.23 8.71 -5.06
CA ASN A 116 6.98 9.93 -4.73
C ASN A 116 8.35 9.57 -4.15
N ALA A 117 9.16 8.85 -4.92
CA ALA A 117 10.40 8.23 -4.48
C ALA A 117 11.57 8.54 -5.42
N LYS A 118 12.76 8.26 -4.94
CA LYS A 118 14.00 8.27 -5.72
C LYS A 118 14.39 6.83 -6.05
N LEU A 119 14.64 6.53 -7.32
CA LEU A 119 15.23 5.27 -7.75
C LEU A 119 16.66 5.17 -7.24
N LEU A 120 17.00 4.05 -6.58
CA LEU A 120 18.34 3.78 -6.07
C LEU A 120 19.10 2.84 -7.00
N GLN A 121 18.46 1.72 -7.38
CA GLN A 121 19.08 0.68 -8.20
C GLN A 121 18.03 0.04 -9.10
N VAL A 122 18.46 -0.46 -10.25
CA VAL A 122 17.65 -1.29 -11.14
C VAL A 122 18.54 -2.35 -11.79
N ARG A 123 18.02 -3.59 -11.91
CA ARG A 123 18.70 -4.69 -12.58
C ARG A 123 17.72 -5.51 -13.42
N ASP A 124 18.24 -6.15 -14.46
CA ASP A 124 17.45 -7.06 -15.29
C ASP A 124 17.30 -8.41 -14.58
N ILE A 125 16.07 -8.96 -14.61
CA ILE A 125 15.73 -10.27 -14.08
C ILE A 125 14.84 -11.01 -15.08
N SER A 126 14.52 -12.27 -14.78
CA SER A 126 13.53 -13.03 -15.55
C SER A 126 12.71 -13.95 -14.64
N LEU A 127 11.47 -14.21 -15.03
CA LEU A 127 10.56 -15.14 -14.37
C LEU A 127 10.02 -16.13 -15.41
N GLY A 128 10.41 -17.41 -15.32
CA GLY A 128 9.94 -18.42 -16.27
C GLY A 128 10.26 -18.11 -17.73
N GLY A 129 11.35 -17.37 -18.00
CA GLY A 129 11.74 -16.92 -19.34
C GLY A 129 11.15 -15.57 -19.75
N TYR A 130 10.21 -15.01 -19.01
CA TYR A 130 9.68 -13.67 -19.26
C TYR A 130 10.63 -12.60 -18.71
N PRO A 131 10.90 -11.53 -19.49
CA PRO A 131 11.81 -10.47 -19.07
C PRO A 131 11.20 -9.61 -17.97
N GLY A 132 12.05 -9.14 -17.06
CA GLY A 132 11.65 -8.28 -15.97
C GLY A 132 12.77 -7.38 -15.49
N LYS A 133 12.43 -6.52 -14.53
CA LYS A 133 13.38 -5.68 -13.79
C LYS A 133 13.08 -5.75 -12.31
N GLU A 134 14.13 -5.79 -11.51
CA GLU A 134 14.07 -5.53 -10.08
C GLU A 134 14.63 -4.16 -9.81
N PHE A 135 14.01 -3.42 -8.89
CA PHE A 135 14.42 -2.06 -8.58
C PHE A 135 14.26 -1.77 -7.08
N GLU A 136 15.15 -0.93 -6.58
CA GLU A 136 15.09 -0.38 -5.23
C GLU A 136 14.80 1.11 -5.30
N PHE A 137 14.01 1.62 -4.36
CA PHE A 137 13.66 3.03 -4.29
C PHE A 137 13.54 3.53 -2.87
N GLN A 138 13.84 4.81 -2.67
CA GLN A 138 13.68 5.51 -1.40
C GLN A 138 12.51 6.48 -1.49
N PRO A 139 11.40 6.23 -0.77
CA PRO A 139 10.33 7.22 -0.66
C PRO A 139 10.85 8.53 -0.09
N LEU A 140 10.40 9.66 -0.64
CA LEU A 140 10.80 10.99 -0.17
C LEU A 140 10.10 11.41 1.12
N SER A 141 9.05 10.71 1.52
CA SER A 141 8.36 10.92 2.79
C SER A 141 9.24 10.48 3.95
N ALA A 142 9.29 11.30 5.00
CA ALA A 142 10.09 11.02 6.19
C ALA A 142 9.71 9.68 6.85
N ASN A 143 10.73 8.95 7.31
CA ASN A 143 10.59 7.69 8.05
C ASN A 143 9.92 6.52 7.29
N GLN A 144 9.93 6.56 5.96
CA GLN A 144 9.55 5.40 5.16
C GLN A 144 10.78 4.52 4.91
N PRO A 145 10.63 3.18 4.99
CA PRO A 145 11.72 2.27 4.63
C PRO A 145 12.01 2.30 3.12
N VAL A 146 13.17 1.82 2.74
CA VAL A 146 13.49 1.54 1.34
C VAL A 146 12.46 0.55 0.81
N GLY A 147 11.96 0.80 -0.40
CA GLY A 147 11.09 -0.10 -1.11
C GLY A 147 11.89 -0.92 -2.14
N VAL A 148 11.43 -2.13 -2.37
CA VAL A 148 11.91 -2.98 -3.45
C VAL A 148 10.74 -3.43 -4.31
N GLY A 149 10.95 -3.53 -5.61
CA GLY A 149 9.92 -3.98 -6.54
C GLY A 149 10.48 -4.80 -7.68
N GLN A 150 9.57 -5.57 -8.30
CA GLN A 150 9.84 -6.31 -9.52
C GLN A 150 8.74 -6.00 -10.53
N VAL A 151 9.12 -5.83 -11.79
CA VAL A 151 8.18 -5.72 -12.90
C VAL A 151 8.50 -6.80 -13.93
N PHE A 152 7.46 -7.43 -14.47
CA PHE A 152 7.58 -8.46 -15.51
C PHE A 152 6.66 -8.14 -16.67
N LEU A 153 7.12 -8.40 -17.89
CA LEU A 153 6.29 -8.37 -19.09
C LEU A 153 6.03 -9.81 -19.54
N VAL A 154 4.79 -10.23 -19.37
CA VAL A 154 4.30 -11.57 -19.73
C VAL A 154 3.35 -11.41 -20.91
N GLU A 155 3.81 -11.73 -22.11
CA GLU A 155 3.08 -11.47 -23.35
C GLU A 155 2.68 -10.00 -23.48
N THR A 156 1.39 -9.70 -23.25
CA THR A 156 0.82 -8.34 -23.28
C THR A 156 0.62 -7.74 -21.92
N ARG A 157 0.82 -8.50 -20.85
CA ARG A 157 0.51 -8.10 -19.48
C ARG A 157 1.75 -7.68 -18.72
N VAL A 158 1.66 -6.52 -18.08
CA VAL A 158 2.68 -6.06 -17.12
C VAL A 158 2.21 -6.43 -15.72
N TYR A 159 3.05 -7.13 -14.98
CA TYR A 159 2.91 -7.34 -13.54
C TYR A 159 3.94 -6.50 -12.81
N ALA A 160 3.53 -5.86 -11.75
CA ALA A 160 4.41 -5.13 -10.85
C ALA A 160 4.14 -5.53 -9.41
N LEU A 161 5.19 -5.92 -8.72
CA LEU A 161 5.21 -6.27 -7.33
C LEU A 161 6.05 -5.25 -6.59
N VAL A 162 5.53 -4.70 -5.50
CA VAL A 162 6.25 -3.70 -4.71
C VAL A 162 6.06 -3.98 -3.24
N ALA A 163 7.15 -4.02 -2.50
CA ALA A 163 7.17 -4.12 -1.05
C ALA A 163 7.90 -2.91 -0.45
N THR A 164 7.28 -2.31 0.56
CA THR A 164 7.90 -1.27 1.39
C THR A 164 7.83 -1.75 2.82
N THR A 165 8.94 -2.21 3.36
CA THR A 165 9.03 -2.82 4.69
C THR A 165 10.40 -2.58 5.31
N ARG A 166 10.47 -2.61 6.65
CA ARG A 166 11.74 -2.56 7.40
C ARG A 166 12.40 -3.93 7.53
N GLU A 167 11.65 -4.97 7.18
CA GLU A 167 12.09 -6.37 7.26
C GLU A 167 12.40 -6.88 5.85
N PRO A 168 13.66 -6.87 5.40
CA PRO A 168 14.04 -7.30 4.04
C PRO A 168 13.57 -8.73 3.72
N GLU A 169 13.54 -9.60 4.72
CA GLU A 169 13.07 -10.98 4.59
C GLU A 169 11.60 -11.07 4.19
N ASN A 170 10.77 -10.16 4.69
CA ASN A 170 9.36 -10.07 4.32
C ASN A 170 9.20 -9.58 2.87
N ALA A 171 10.02 -8.63 2.43
CA ALA A 171 10.03 -8.20 1.05
C ALA A 171 10.43 -9.34 0.12
N GLN A 172 11.50 -10.07 0.45
CA GLN A 172 11.98 -11.22 -0.32
C GLN A 172 10.91 -12.32 -0.37
N LYS A 173 10.31 -12.67 0.79
CA LYS A 173 9.22 -13.64 0.86
C LYS A 173 8.07 -13.29 -0.08
N PHE A 174 7.65 -12.02 -0.09
CA PHE A 174 6.60 -11.53 -0.97
C PHE A 174 6.98 -11.69 -2.45
N LEU A 175 8.14 -11.20 -2.83
CA LEU A 175 8.60 -11.22 -4.23
C LEU A 175 8.82 -12.65 -4.75
N ASP A 176 9.46 -13.53 -3.94
CA ASP A 176 9.76 -14.92 -4.32
C ASP A 176 8.52 -15.81 -4.36
N SER A 177 7.43 -15.40 -3.71
CA SER A 177 6.19 -16.17 -3.72
C SER A 177 5.38 -16.01 -5.00
N PHE A 178 5.73 -15.05 -5.86
CA PHE A 178 4.98 -14.77 -7.09
C PHE A 178 5.14 -15.89 -8.13
N ARG A 179 4.02 -16.37 -8.64
CA ARG A 179 3.95 -17.43 -9.65
C ARG A 179 2.84 -17.11 -10.67
N LEU A 180 3.11 -17.45 -11.91
CA LEU A 180 2.14 -17.44 -13.02
C LEU A 180 1.54 -18.83 -13.21
N PHE A 181 0.30 -18.92 -13.71
CA PHE A 181 -0.37 -20.18 -14.07
C PHE A 181 -1.34 -20.01 -15.25
#